data_40cadaae1612afae160220911ad8bb92
#
_entry.id   40cadaae1612afae160220911ad8bb92
#
_cell.length_a   1.000
_cell.length_b   1.000
_cell.length_c   1.000
_cell.angle_alpha   90.00
_cell.angle_beta   90.00
_cell.angle_gamma   90.00
#
_symmetry.space_group_name_H-M   'P 1'
#
loop_
_entity.id
_entity.type
_entity.pdbx_description
1 polymer ?
#
loop_
_entity_poly.entity_id
_entity_poly.type
_entity_poly.pdbx_seq_one_letter_code
_entity_poly.pdbx_strand_id
1 'polypeptide(L)'
;QKTPKELASQILSDIYETTGLIATAGIGTNLYLCKVAMDIVAKHINKDDNGQRIALLNEERYRKYLWNHRPITDFWRVGKGYAKKLEKEGLYTMGDIAKCSQGAENEYYNEKLLYDLFGVNAELLIDHAWGYESCTMKDIKNYKPERNSIGTGQVLSRPYNYEKTKLIVKEMLDLLALDLVEKGLVTNQIVLTIGYDKDNEYHGEMMIDRYNRKIPKHARGTINLERYTSSSKLIIKEV
;
A
#
# COMPACT_ATOMS: atom_id res chain seq x y z
N GLN A 1 7.51 0.59 -34.47
CA GLN A 1 7.17 0.22 -33.08
C GLN A 1 7.94 1.16 -32.13
N LYS A 2 7.26 1.78 -31.14
CA LYS A 2 7.92 2.63 -30.14
C LYS A 2 8.67 1.78 -29.13
N THR A 3 9.81 2.25 -28.69
CA THR A 3 10.51 1.68 -27.54
C THR A 3 9.74 1.95 -26.24
N PRO A 4 9.95 1.18 -25.16
CA PRO A 4 9.33 1.46 -23.87
C PRO A 4 9.61 2.88 -23.34
N LYS A 5 10.81 3.41 -23.61
CA LYS A 5 11.18 4.77 -23.21
C LYS A 5 10.41 5.83 -23.99
N GLU A 6 10.29 5.67 -25.30
CA GLU A 6 9.50 6.58 -26.14
C GLU A 6 8.02 6.59 -25.76
N LEU A 7 7.46 5.41 -25.45
CA LEU A 7 6.07 5.31 -24.99
C LEU A 7 5.88 6.00 -23.64
N ALA A 8 6.77 5.74 -22.68
CA ALA A 8 6.73 6.40 -21.38
C ALA A 8 6.86 7.92 -21.50
N SER A 9 7.78 8.40 -22.35
CA SER A 9 7.97 9.83 -22.63
C SER A 9 6.71 10.46 -23.20
N GLN A 10 6.06 9.81 -24.16
CA GLN A 10 4.80 10.29 -24.73
C GLN A 10 3.71 10.39 -23.66
N ILE A 11 3.53 9.35 -22.83
CA ILE A 11 2.53 9.35 -21.74
C ILE A 11 2.78 10.51 -20.77
N LEU A 12 4.05 10.75 -20.40
CA LEU A 12 4.38 11.86 -19.51
C LEU A 12 4.10 13.23 -20.12
N SER A 13 4.35 13.39 -21.43
CA SER A 13 4.00 14.61 -22.17
C SER A 13 2.49 14.82 -22.22
N ASP A 14 1.73 13.79 -22.58
CA ASP A 14 0.26 13.84 -22.65
C ASP A 14 -0.36 14.21 -21.29
N ILE A 15 0.18 13.65 -20.18
CA ILE A 15 -0.23 14.00 -18.81
C ILE A 15 0.04 15.49 -18.55
N TYR A 16 1.25 15.96 -18.86
CA TYR A 16 1.62 17.35 -18.61
C TYR A 16 0.79 18.33 -19.43
N GLU A 17 0.61 18.07 -20.73
CA GLU A 17 -0.17 18.91 -21.63
C GLU A 17 -1.65 18.98 -21.24
N THR A 18 -2.21 17.86 -20.77
CA THR A 18 -3.63 17.77 -20.41
C THR A 18 -3.92 18.34 -19.02
N THR A 19 -3.02 18.13 -18.04
CA THR A 19 -3.30 18.38 -16.63
C THR A 19 -2.38 19.41 -15.97
N GLY A 20 -1.24 19.74 -16.59
CA GLY A 20 -0.16 20.54 -16.00
C GLY A 20 0.64 19.80 -14.91
N LEU A 21 0.37 18.52 -14.66
CA LEU A 21 1.05 17.74 -13.63
C LEU A 21 2.37 17.15 -14.15
N ILE A 22 3.42 17.29 -13.34
CA ILE A 22 4.72 16.67 -13.62
C ILE A 22 4.74 15.28 -12.97
N ALA A 23 4.88 14.26 -13.82
CA ALA A 23 4.97 12.87 -13.39
C ALA A 23 6.36 12.28 -13.65
N THR A 24 6.63 11.11 -13.07
CA THR A 24 7.84 10.31 -13.30
C THR A 24 7.47 8.91 -13.76
N ALA A 25 8.34 8.24 -14.49
CA ALA A 25 8.10 6.87 -14.95
C ALA A 25 9.22 5.92 -14.54
N GLY A 26 8.83 4.70 -14.20
CA GLY A 26 9.74 3.57 -13.99
C GLY A 26 9.45 2.47 -15.01
N ILE A 27 10.47 2.02 -15.69
CA ILE A 27 10.42 0.91 -16.65
C ILE A 27 11.22 -0.25 -16.09
N GLY A 28 10.64 -1.45 -16.07
CA GLY A 28 11.29 -2.65 -15.55
C GLY A 28 10.88 -3.89 -16.32
N THR A 29 11.62 -4.98 -16.10
CA THR A 29 11.34 -6.30 -16.67
C THR A 29 10.15 -6.99 -15.99
N ASN A 30 9.76 -6.52 -14.80
CA ASN A 30 8.59 -6.97 -14.05
C ASN A 30 7.96 -5.80 -13.27
N LEU A 31 6.79 -6.03 -12.66
CA LEU A 31 6.03 -4.97 -11.95
C LEU A 31 6.77 -4.40 -10.74
N TYR A 32 7.50 -5.24 -10.00
CA TYR A 32 8.29 -4.80 -8.87
C TYR A 32 9.41 -3.85 -9.30
N LEU A 33 10.17 -4.22 -10.33
CA LEU A 33 11.25 -3.39 -10.85
C LEU A 33 10.75 -2.10 -11.50
N CYS A 34 9.57 -2.09 -12.13
CA CYS A 34 8.91 -0.85 -12.56
C CYS A 34 8.66 0.09 -11.39
N LYS A 35 8.10 -0.45 -10.30
CA LYS A 35 7.78 0.33 -9.10
C LYS A 35 9.03 0.87 -8.42
N VAL A 36 10.06 0.04 -8.25
CA VAL A 36 11.36 0.43 -7.66
C VAL A 36 12.09 1.45 -8.53
N ALA A 37 12.10 1.26 -9.86
CA ALA A 37 12.66 2.23 -10.81
C ALA A 37 12.00 3.61 -10.64
N MET A 38 10.68 3.65 -10.51
CA MET A 38 9.94 4.89 -10.33
C MET A 38 10.22 5.55 -8.97
N ASP A 39 10.12 4.79 -7.88
CA ASP A 39 10.14 5.36 -6.54
C ASP A 39 11.55 5.70 -6.05
N ILE A 40 12.54 4.85 -6.32
CA ILE A 40 13.91 5.02 -5.81
C ILE A 40 14.81 5.73 -6.83
N VAL A 41 14.65 5.46 -8.12
CA VAL A 41 15.57 5.99 -9.14
C VAL A 41 15.00 7.23 -9.82
N ALA A 42 13.85 7.13 -10.49
CA ALA A 42 13.32 8.22 -11.32
C ALA A 42 13.07 9.52 -10.54
N LYS A 43 12.62 9.42 -9.29
CA LYS A 43 12.37 10.60 -8.44
C LYS A 43 13.65 11.37 -8.08
N HIS A 44 14.82 10.75 -8.16
CA HIS A 44 16.09 11.30 -7.68
C HIS A 44 17.10 11.60 -8.79
N ILE A 45 16.83 11.21 -10.05
CA ILE A 45 17.68 11.57 -11.19
C ILE A 45 17.35 12.95 -11.72
N ASN A 46 18.29 13.55 -12.44
CA ASN A 46 18.06 14.79 -13.17
C ASN A 46 17.02 14.59 -14.28
N LYS A 47 16.33 15.66 -14.64
CA LYS A 47 15.44 15.68 -15.79
C LYS A 47 16.27 15.49 -17.08
N ASP A 48 15.71 14.77 -18.04
CA ASP A 48 16.26 14.68 -19.39
C ASP A 48 16.00 15.96 -20.19
N ASP A 49 16.41 15.98 -21.46
CA ASP A 49 16.27 17.13 -22.37
C ASP A 49 14.79 17.51 -22.60
N ASN A 50 13.84 16.59 -22.38
CA ASN A 50 12.41 16.83 -22.44
C ASN A 50 11.80 17.25 -21.07
N GLY A 51 12.64 17.48 -20.06
CA GLY A 51 12.18 17.82 -18.72
C GLY A 51 11.60 16.67 -17.92
N GLN A 52 11.79 15.43 -18.39
CA GLN A 52 11.19 14.22 -17.82
C GLN A 52 12.17 13.42 -16.97
N ARG A 53 11.63 12.59 -16.09
CA ARG A 53 12.40 11.66 -15.25
C ARG A 53 11.90 10.24 -15.50
N ILE A 54 12.67 9.49 -16.27
CA ILE A 54 12.36 8.10 -16.66
C ILE A 54 13.53 7.22 -16.25
N ALA A 55 13.30 6.23 -15.40
CA ALA A 55 14.32 5.27 -15.00
C ALA A 55 14.04 3.88 -15.57
N LEU A 56 15.11 3.13 -15.88
CA LEU A 56 15.06 1.74 -16.35
C LEU A 56 15.80 0.84 -15.37
N LEU A 57 15.14 -0.24 -14.92
CA LEU A 57 15.76 -1.31 -14.16
C LEU A 57 15.46 -2.67 -14.81
N ASN A 58 16.48 -3.51 -14.82
CA ASN A 58 16.38 -4.95 -14.91
C ASN A 58 17.01 -5.57 -13.65
N GLU A 59 16.94 -6.88 -13.50
CA GLU A 59 17.43 -7.61 -12.33
C GLU A 59 18.92 -7.37 -12.07
N GLU A 60 19.73 -7.31 -13.13
CA GLU A 60 21.18 -7.08 -13.04
C GLU A 60 21.48 -5.68 -12.49
N ARG A 61 20.85 -4.63 -13.08
CA ARG A 61 21.00 -3.24 -12.63
C ARG A 61 20.46 -3.04 -11.21
N TYR A 62 19.34 -3.68 -10.90
CA TYR A 62 18.77 -3.66 -9.56
C TYR A 62 19.77 -4.17 -8.53
N ARG A 63 20.33 -5.39 -8.74
CA ARG A 63 21.33 -5.97 -7.86
C ARG A 63 22.61 -5.12 -7.77
N LYS A 64 23.07 -4.63 -8.90
CA LYS A 64 24.31 -3.82 -8.97
C LYS A 64 24.21 -2.50 -8.23
N TYR A 65 23.09 -1.79 -8.34
CA TYR A 65 22.97 -0.41 -7.88
C TYR A 65 22.11 -0.22 -6.63
N LEU A 66 21.17 -1.12 -6.36
CA LEU A 66 20.18 -0.95 -5.30
C LEU A 66 20.26 -1.99 -4.17
N TRP A 67 21.04 -3.05 -4.29
CA TRP A 67 21.16 -4.03 -3.22
C TRP A 67 21.67 -3.42 -1.89
N ASN A 68 22.49 -2.39 -1.95
CA ASN A 68 23.01 -1.68 -0.77
C ASN A 68 22.24 -0.40 -0.45
N HIS A 69 21.14 -0.12 -1.15
CA HIS A 69 20.35 1.09 -0.91
C HIS A 69 19.71 1.09 0.49
N ARG A 70 19.73 2.26 1.12
CA ARG A 70 19.11 2.55 2.42
C ARG A 70 18.34 3.87 2.37
N PRO A 71 17.24 3.99 3.12
CA PRO A 71 16.67 2.99 4.03
C PRO A 71 15.91 1.89 3.26
N ILE A 72 15.86 0.69 3.84
CA ILE A 72 15.15 -0.46 3.22
C ILE A 72 13.65 -0.20 3.05
N THR A 73 13.09 0.74 3.80
CA THR A 73 11.68 1.16 3.71
C THR A 73 11.32 1.91 2.43
N ASP A 74 12.30 2.28 1.61
CA ASP A 74 12.06 2.87 0.28
C ASP A 74 11.57 1.81 -0.72
N PHE A 75 11.88 0.55 -0.44
CA PHE A 75 11.41 -0.56 -1.29
C PHE A 75 9.95 -0.87 -1.05
N TRP A 76 9.23 -1.06 -2.16
CA TRP A 76 7.82 -1.41 -2.13
C TRP A 76 7.57 -2.66 -1.28
N ARG A 77 6.54 -2.62 -0.43
CA ARG A 77 6.12 -3.62 0.55
C ARG A 77 7.04 -3.80 1.76
N VAL A 78 8.14 -3.07 1.87
CA VAL A 78 8.95 -3.06 3.10
C VAL A 78 8.55 -1.86 3.97
N GLY A 79 7.65 -2.07 4.89
CA GLY A 79 7.23 -1.05 5.85
C GLY A 79 8.11 -1.02 7.10
N LYS A 80 7.89 -0.03 7.98
CA LYS A 80 8.63 0.14 9.24
C LYS A 80 8.62 -1.12 10.14
N GLY A 81 7.53 -1.91 10.12
CA GLY A 81 7.43 -3.15 10.88
C GLY A 81 8.40 -4.21 10.38
N TYR A 82 8.54 -4.35 9.07
CA TYR A 82 9.52 -5.24 8.44
C TYR A 82 10.94 -4.78 8.70
N ALA A 83 11.24 -3.51 8.45
CA ALA A 83 12.55 -2.93 8.71
C ALA A 83 12.99 -3.16 10.17
N LYS A 84 12.13 -2.89 11.15
CA LYS A 84 12.44 -3.11 12.58
C LYS A 84 12.75 -4.57 12.94
N LYS A 85 12.07 -5.54 12.29
CA LYS A 85 12.36 -6.95 12.49
C LYS A 85 13.70 -7.35 11.87
N LEU A 86 13.95 -6.90 10.62
CA LEU A 86 15.20 -7.14 9.90
C LEU A 86 16.41 -6.52 10.61
N GLU A 87 16.29 -5.28 11.08
CA GLU A 87 17.34 -4.56 11.81
C GLU A 87 17.79 -5.30 13.09
N LYS A 88 16.86 -5.94 13.80
CA LYS A 88 17.19 -6.76 14.99
C LYS A 88 18.09 -7.94 14.65
N GLU A 89 17.98 -8.45 13.44
CA GLU A 89 18.80 -9.55 12.92
C GLU A 89 20.03 -9.05 12.13
N GLY A 90 20.29 -7.74 12.11
CA GLY A 90 21.42 -7.17 11.39
C GLY A 90 21.25 -7.12 9.88
N LEU A 91 20.02 -7.28 9.37
CA LEU A 91 19.69 -7.21 7.94
C LEU A 91 19.16 -5.80 7.62
N TYR A 92 19.90 -5.03 6.86
CA TYR A 92 19.60 -3.61 6.63
C TYR A 92 19.27 -3.27 5.17
N THR A 93 19.53 -4.19 4.25
CA THR A 93 19.42 -3.96 2.81
C THR A 93 18.76 -5.14 2.10
N MET A 94 18.27 -4.92 0.88
CA MET A 94 17.75 -6.02 0.05
C MET A 94 18.86 -7.02 -0.31
N GLY A 95 20.10 -6.57 -0.45
CA GLY A 95 21.25 -7.45 -0.65
C GLY A 95 21.53 -8.34 0.56
N ASP A 96 21.31 -7.87 1.79
CA ASP A 96 21.46 -8.69 3.00
C ASP A 96 20.40 -9.79 3.03
N ILE A 97 19.16 -9.48 2.67
CA ILE A 97 18.06 -10.45 2.58
C ILE A 97 18.36 -11.50 1.51
N ALA A 98 18.79 -11.07 0.33
CA ALA A 98 19.12 -11.98 -0.76
C ALA A 98 20.27 -12.93 -0.38
N LYS A 99 21.30 -12.44 0.30
CA LYS A 99 22.39 -13.28 0.81
C LYS A 99 21.91 -14.23 1.91
N CYS A 100 21.11 -13.74 2.83
CA CYS A 100 20.51 -14.55 3.90
C CYS A 100 19.73 -15.75 3.31
N SER A 101 18.94 -15.52 2.26
CA SER A 101 18.15 -16.59 1.63
C SER A 101 18.99 -17.71 0.98
N GLN A 102 20.30 -17.51 0.80
CA GLN A 102 21.22 -18.50 0.22
C GLN A 102 22.05 -19.24 1.27
N GLY A 103 21.93 -18.90 2.54
CA GLY A 103 22.67 -19.56 3.61
C GLY A 103 22.29 -21.03 3.75
N ALA A 104 23.25 -21.86 4.16
CA ALA A 104 23.03 -23.27 4.40
C ALA A 104 22.09 -23.48 5.61
N GLU A 105 21.40 -24.61 5.66
CA GLU A 105 20.42 -24.93 6.73
C GLU A 105 21.01 -24.86 8.15
N ASN A 106 22.31 -25.12 8.30
CA ASN A 106 23.04 -25.09 9.57
C ASN A 106 23.62 -23.70 9.90
N GLU A 107 23.48 -22.71 9.03
CA GLU A 107 23.92 -21.33 9.28
C GLU A 107 22.80 -20.53 9.95
N TYR A 108 23.18 -19.51 10.73
CA TYR A 108 22.19 -18.60 11.35
C TYR A 108 21.41 -17.81 10.32
N TYR A 109 22.11 -17.24 9.34
CA TYR A 109 21.50 -16.50 8.24
C TYR A 109 21.16 -17.47 7.12
N ASN A 110 19.91 -17.88 7.07
CA ASN A 110 19.37 -18.77 6.05
C ASN A 110 17.91 -18.40 5.74
N GLU A 111 17.32 -19.09 4.80
CA GLU A 111 15.93 -18.87 4.39
C GLU A 111 14.95 -19.08 5.55
N LYS A 112 15.22 -20.07 6.42
CA LYS A 112 14.37 -20.37 7.58
C LYS A 112 14.23 -19.16 8.52
N LEU A 113 15.30 -18.40 8.76
CA LEU A 113 15.24 -17.18 9.56
C LEU A 113 14.21 -16.19 9.01
N LEU A 114 14.17 -16.02 7.67
CA LEU A 114 13.21 -15.11 7.02
C LEU A 114 11.77 -15.61 7.16
N TYR A 115 11.55 -16.93 7.06
CA TYR A 115 10.23 -17.53 7.31
C TYR A 115 9.79 -17.44 8.78
N ASP A 116 10.71 -17.59 9.73
CA ASP A 116 10.42 -17.42 11.16
C ASP A 116 10.00 -15.97 11.47
N LEU A 117 10.55 -14.98 10.78
CA LEU A 117 10.22 -13.55 10.96
C LEU A 117 8.92 -13.13 10.27
N PHE A 118 8.63 -13.67 9.09
CA PHE A 118 7.58 -13.14 8.20
C PHE A 118 6.55 -14.17 7.75
N GLY A 119 6.72 -15.45 8.11
CA GLY A 119 5.86 -16.53 7.62
C GLY A 119 5.90 -16.63 6.10
N VAL A 120 4.79 -16.99 5.48
CA VAL A 120 4.66 -17.12 4.01
C VAL A 120 5.02 -15.83 3.24
N ASN A 121 4.95 -14.67 3.88
CA ASN A 121 5.37 -13.42 3.24
C ASN A 121 6.89 -13.31 3.02
N ALA A 122 7.69 -14.23 3.59
CA ALA A 122 9.12 -14.32 3.33
C ALA A 122 9.40 -14.63 1.85
N GLU A 123 8.60 -15.48 1.20
CA GLU A 123 8.75 -15.80 -0.23
C GLU A 123 8.79 -14.53 -1.09
N LEU A 124 7.76 -13.70 -0.97
CA LEU A 124 7.68 -12.46 -1.74
C LEU A 124 8.82 -11.49 -1.40
N LEU A 125 9.22 -11.44 -0.12
CA LEU A 125 10.34 -10.60 0.31
C LEU A 125 11.67 -11.07 -0.30
N ILE A 126 11.90 -12.38 -0.35
CA ILE A 126 13.08 -13.00 -0.97
C ILE A 126 13.07 -12.73 -2.48
N ASP A 127 11.95 -13.01 -3.15
CA ASP A 127 11.80 -12.74 -4.59
C ASP A 127 12.13 -11.28 -4.92
N HIS A 128 11.55 -10.35 -4.17
CA HIS A 128 11.82 -8.92 -4.33
C HIS A 128 13.29 -8.56 -4.04
N ALA A 129 13.92 -9.22 -3.07
CA ALA A 129 15.34 -9.02 -2.79
C ALA A 129 16.23 -9.44 -3.98
N TRP A 130 15.83 -10.46 -4.73
CA TRP A 130 16.47 -10.86 -5.98
C TRP A 130 16.06 -10.05 -7.21
N GLY A 131 15.04 -9.20 -7.08
CA GLY A 131 14.46 -8.41 -8.17
C GLY A 131 13.46 -9.20 -9.01
N TYR A 132 12.90 -10.26 -8.47
CA TYR A 132 11.90 -11.10 -9.13
C TYR A 132 10.48 -10.71 -8.69
N GLU A 133 9.51 -10.86 -9.60
CA GLU A 133 8.08 -10.72 -9.36
C GLU A 133 7.32 -11.61 -10.33
N SER A 134 6.59 -12.56 -9.79
CA SER A 134 5.81 -13.52 -10.58
C SER A 134 4.47 -12.94 -11.07
N CYS A 135 3.92 -11.95 -10.35
CA CYS A 135 2.64 -11.35 -10.69
C CYS A 135 2.73 -10.53 -11.99
N THR A 136 1.84 -10.81 -12.91
CA THR A 136 1.76 -10.11 -14.20
C THR A 136 0.51 -9.21 -14.27
N MET A 137 0.45 -8.32 -15.27
CA MET A 137 -0.75 -7.53 -15.55
C MET A 137 -1.97 -8.41 -15.90
N LYS A 138 -1.76 -9.60 -16.44
CA LYS A 138 -2.82 -10.57 -16.71
C LYS A 138 -3.40 -11.12 -15.41
N ASP A 139 -2.54 -11.44 -14.45
CA ASP A 139 -2.96 -11.93 -13.13
C ASP A 139 -3.76 -10.87 -12.39
N ILE A 140 -3.29 -9.61 -12.40
CA ILE A 140 -4.02 -8.49 -11.81
C ILE A 140 -5.41 -8.32 -12.44
N LYS A 141 -5.50 -8.36 -13.78
CA LYS A 141 -6.79 -8.22 -14.48
C LYS A 141 -7.75 -9.38 -14.21
N ASN A 142 -7.24 -10.57 -13.99
CA ASN A 142 -8.03 -11.78 -13.73
C ASN A 142 -8.31 -12.00 -12.26
N TYR A 143 -7.68 -11.24 -11.36
CA TYR A 143 -7.84 -11.40 -9.92
C TYR A 143 -9.29 -11.10 -9.50
N LYS A 144 -9.87 -12.05 -8.81
CA LYS A 144 -11.17 -11.89 -8.14
C LYS A 144 -10.95 -11.94 -6.64
N PRO A 145 -11.29 -10.87 -5.89
CA PRO A 145 -11.12 -10.85 -4.45
C PRO A 145 -11.93 -11.97 -3.79
N GLU A 146 -11.33 -12.70 -2.88
CA GLU A 146 -12.06 -13.69 -2.05
C GLU A 146 -12.91 -12.99 -0.97
N ARG A 147 -12.57 -11.76 -0.61
CA ARG A 147 -13.29 -11.00 0.40
C ARG A 147 -14.43 -10.21 -0.22
N ASN A 148 -15.62 -10.44 0.28
CA ASN A 148 -16.84 -9.74 -0.11
C ASN A 148 -17.10 -8.55 0.82
N SER A 149 -16.16 -7.60 0.90
CA SER A 149 -16.35 -6.37 1.68
C SER A 149 -15.95 -5.15 0.87
N ILE A 150 -16.76 -4.09 0.98
CA ILE A 150 -16.48 -2.77 0.41
C ILE A 150 -16.26 -1.83 1.58
N GLY A 151 -15.27 -0.95 1.49
CA GLY A 151 -14.98 -0.01 2.55
C GLY A 151 -14.58 1.36 2.00
N THR A 152 -14.92 2.41 2.74
CA THR A 152 -14.48 3.77 2.51
C THR A 152 -13.96 4.38 3.80
N GLY A 153 -13.12 5.38 3.71
CA GLY A 153 -12.59 6.11 4.86
C GLY A 153 -12.31 7.56 4.52
N GLN A 154 -12.58 8.44 5.46
CA GLN A 154 -12.32 9.87 5.31
C GLN A 154 -11.51 10.38 6.50
N VAL A 155 -10.42 11.08 6.22
CA VAL A 155 -9.66 11.84 7.22
C VAL A 155 -10.17 13.27 7.19
N LEU A 156 -10.68 13.74 8.32
CA LEU A 156 -11.26 15.07 8.43
C LEU A 156 -10.15 16.11 8.62
N SER A 157 -10.34 17.32 8.07
CA SER A 157 -9.38 18.43 8.16
C SER A 157 -9.21 18.99 9.57
N ARG A 158 -10.19 18.75 10.44
CA ARG A 158 -10.24 19.19 11.85
C ARG A 158 -11.15 18.25 12.65
N PRO A 159 -11.09 18.24 13.99
CA PRO A 159 -12.02 17.50 14.83
C PRO A 159 -13.46 18.01 14.63
N TYR A 160 -14.39 17.07 14.53
CA TYR A 160 -15.82 17.37 14.43
C TYR A 160 -16.55 16.85 15.67
N ASN A 161 -17.61 17.55 16.06
CA ASN A 161 -18.52 17.11 17.11
C ASN A 161 -19.41 15.96 16.61
N TYR A 162 -20.18 15.37 17.53
CA TYR A 162 -21.06 14.24 17.25
C TYR A 162 -22.00 14.49 16.05
N GLU A 163 -22.70 15.63 16.02
CA GLU A 163 -23.70 15.91 14.98
C GLU A 163 -23.08 16.01 13.58
N LYS A 164 -21.92 16.67 13.47
CA LYS A 164 -21.20 16.77 12.20
C LYS A 164 -20.61 15.43 11.77
N THR A 165 -20.05 14.67 12.73
CA THR A 165 -19.53 13.33 12.45
C THR A 165 -20.64 12.39 11.97
N LYS A 166 -21.81 12.44 12.62
CA LYS A 166 -23.00 11.68 12.22
C LYS A 166 -23.44 12.03 10.80
N LEU A 167 -23.42 13.30 10.42
CA LEU A 167 -23.76 13.74 9.06
C LEU A 167 -22.79 13.14 8.04
N ILE A 168 -21.49 13.22 8.28
CA ILE A 168 -20.46 12.64 7.39
C ILE A 168 -20.62 11.12 7.26
N VAL A 169 -20.89 10.43 8.37
CA VAL A 169 -21.14 8.97 8.33
C VAL A 169 -22.34 8.65 7.44
N LYS A 170 -23.43 9.44 7.52
CA LYS A 170 -24.59 9.26 6.64
C LYS A 170 -24.25 9.48 5.16
N GLU A 171 -23.48 10.53 4.84
CA GLU A 171 -23.02 10.78 3.47
C GLU A 171 -22.14 9.63 2.95
N MET A 172 -21.21 9.14 3.77
CA MET A 172 -20.35 8.01 3.41
C MET A 172 -21.17 6.72 3.19
N LEU A 173 -22.18 6.47 4.02
CA LEU A 173 -23.06 5.30 3.87
C LEU A 173 -23.93 5.39 2.62
N ASP A 174 -24.38 6.58 2.26
CA ASP A 174 -25.16 6.79 1.03
C ASP A 174 -24.32 6.48 -0.20
N LEU A 175 -23.08 6.96 -0.24
CA LEU A 175 -22.13 6.64 -1.31
C LEU A 175 -21.79 5.14 -1.37
N LEU A 176 -21.60 4.48 -0.22
CA LEU A 176 -21.38 3.02 -0.18
C LEU A 176 -22.60 2.23 -0.66
N ALA A 177 -23.82 2.69 -0.34
CA ALA A 177 -25.03 2.07 -0.82
C ALA A 177 -25.17 2.19 -2.35
N LEU A 178 -24.80 3.34 -2.92
CA LEU A 178 -24.74 3.52 -4.38
C LEU A 178 -23.71 2.57 -5.02
N ASP A 179 -22.53 2.41 -4.43
CA ASP A 179 -21.48 1.48 -4.91
C ASP A 179 -21.98 0.01 -4.85
N LEU A 180 -22.74 -0.36 -3.80
CA LEU A 180 -23.40 -1.68 -3.74
C LEU A 180 -24.38 -1.88 -4.88
N VAL A 181 -25.23 -0.88 -5.15
CA VAL A 181 -26.21 -0.94 -6.25
C VAL A 181 -25.52 -1.05 -7.60
N GLU A 182 -24.50 -0.23 -7.85
CA GLU A 182 -23.74 -0.22 -9.11
C GLU A 182 -23.08 -1.59 -9.37
N LYS A 183 -22.58 -2.24 -8.32
CA LYS A 183 -21.96 -3.56 -8.40
C LYS A 183 -22.94 -4.74 -8.34
N GLY A 184 -24.23 -4.47 -8.18
CA GLY A 184 -25.25 -5.53 -8.01
C GLY A 184 -25.09 -6.33 -6.71
N LEU A 185 -24.56 -5.70 -5.65
CA LEU A 185 -24.26 -6.33 -4.37
C LEU A 185 -25.23 -5.90 -3.27
N VAL A 186 -25.32 -6.71 -2.24
CA VAL A 186 -26.08 -6.43 -1.01
C VAL A 186 -25.25 -6.77 0.21
N THR A 187 -25.54 -6.14 1.33
CA THR A 187 -24.87 -6.41 2.62
C THR A 187 -25.91 -6.63 3.72
N ASN A 188 -25.53 -7.43 4.72
CA ASN A 188 -26.25 -7.54 5.99
C ASN A 188 -25.39 -7.16 7.18
N GLN A 189 -24.16 -6.66 6.95
CA GLN A 189 -23.27 -6.26 8.03
C GLN A 189 -22.57 -4.94 7.71
N ILE A 190 -22.48 -4.07 8.69
CA ILE A 190 -21.78 -2.79 8.61
C ILE A 190 -20.81 -2.70 9.77
N VAL A 191 -19.59 -2.26 9.48
CA VAL A 191 -18.58 -1.96 10.48
C VAL A 191 -18.24 -0.48 10.40
N LEU A 192 -18.49 0.25 11.49
CA LEU A 192 -18.09 1.65 11.63
C LEU A 192 -16.88 1.75 12.55
N THR A 193 -15.89 2.53 12.13
CA THR A 193 -14.73 2.88 12.96
C THR A 193 -14.57 4.38 12.98
N ILE A 194 -14.51 4.97 14.18
CA ILE A 194 -14.34 6.42 14.39
C ILE A 194 -13.04 6.64 15.14
N GLY A 195 -12.09 7.37 14.54
CA GLY A 195 -10.88 7.83 15.19
C GLY A 195 -11.12 9.16 15.90
N TYR A 196 -10.58 9.29 17.11
CA TYR A 196 -10.61 10.55 17.87
C TYR A 196 -9.35 11.36 17.58
N ASP A 197 -9.49 12.69 17.63
CA ASP A 197 -8.33 13.56 17.58
C ASP A 197 -7.43 13.36 18.82
N LYS A 198 -6.12 13.51 18.62
CA LYS A 198 -5.12 13.32 19.68
C LYS A 198 -5.23 14.32 20.82
N ASP A 199 -5.75 15.52 20.52
CA ASP A 199 -5.89 16.64 21.45
C ASP A 199 -7.28 16.67 22.13
N ASN A 200 -8.11 15.66 21.88
CA ASN A 200 -9.43 15.54 22.47
C ASN A 200 -9.33 15.18 23.97
N GLU A 201 -10.14 15.82 24.82
CA GLU A 201 -10.34 15.34 26.19
C GLU A 201 -11.04 13.98 26.16
N TYR A 202 -10.27 12.94 26.37
CA TYR A 202 -10.74 11.56 26.25
C TYR A 202 -10.45 10.78 27.54
N HIS A 203 -11.52 10.34 28.18
CA HIS A 203 -11.45 9.59 29.47
C HIS A 203 -11.47 8.05 29.28
N GLY A 204 -11.43 7.57 28.05
CA GLY A 204 -11.44 6.14 27.74
C GLY A 204 -10.05 5.52 27.59
N GLU A 205 -10.01 4.34 27.00
CA GLU A 205 -8.76 3.62 26.75
C GLU A 205 -7.86 4.37 25.74
N MET A 206 -6.58 4.44 26.09
CA MET A 206 -5.55 4.99 25.20
C MET A 206 -4.79 3.84 24.52
N MET A 207 -4.31 4.08 23.31
CA MET A 207 -3.45 3.16 22.57
C MET A 207 -2.19 3.86 22.08
N ILE A 208 -1.18 3.08 21.77
CA ILE A 208 0.04 3.60 21.14
C ILE A 208 -0.07 3.40 19.63
N ASP A 209 0.04 4.49 18.88
CA ASP A 209 0.02 4.44 17.42
C ASP A 209 1.36 3.95 16.83
N ARG A 210 1.39 3.79 15.49
CA ARG A 210 2.60 3.38 14.76
C ARG A 210 3.78 4.36 14.87
N TYR A 211 3.55 5.57 15.35
CA TYR A 211 4.57 6.59 15.60
C TYR A 211 4.99 6.68 17.06
N ASN A 212 4.61 5.68 17.88
CA ASN A 212 4.85 5.61 19.31
C ASN A 212 4.20 6.77 20.10
N ARG A 213 3.09 7.32 19.62
CA ARG A 213 2.33 8.37 20.30
C ARG A 213 1.15 7.75 21.04
N LYS A 214 0.90 8.23 22.27
CA LYS A 214 -0.28 7.86 23.03
C LYS A 214 -1.49 8.62 22.47
N ILE A 215 -2.44 7.89 21.90
CA ILE A 215 -3.64 8.43 21.27
C ILE A 215 -4.89 7.77 21.84
N PRO A 216 -6.06 8.42 21.78
CA PRO A 216 -7.32 7.77 22.11
C PRO A 216 -7.56 6.53 21.26
N LYS A 217 -8.00 5.45 21.89
CA LYS A 217 -8.43 4.25 21.15
C LYS A 217 -9.67 4.58 20.34
N HIS A 218 -9.65 4.26 19.05
CA HIS A 218 -10.81 4.50 18.19
C HIS A 218 -12.01 3.64 18.59
N ALA A 219 -13.20 4.19 18.46
CA ALA A 219 -14.44 3.44 18.59
C ALA A 219 -14.64 2.55 17.36
N ARG A 220 -15.06 1.30 17.57
CA ARG A 220 -15.44 0.37 16.52
C ARG A 220 -16.72 -0.35 16.90
N GLY A 221 -17.70 -0.30 16.03
CA GLY A 221 -18.96 -1.02 16.15
C GLY A 221 -19.23 -1.86 14.92
N THR A 222 -19.90 -3.00 15.14
CA THR A 222 -20.42 -3.87 14.07
C THR A 222 -21.92 -3.99 14.25
N ILE A 223 -22.66 -3.74 13.15
CA ILE A 223 -24.10 -3.81 13.08
C ILE A 223 -24.47 -4.93 12.11
N ASN A 224 -25.30 -5.86 12.54
CA ASN A 224 -25.89 -6.88 11.70
C ASN A 224 -27.33 -6.46 11.38
N LEU A 225 -27.62 -6.33 10.08
CA LEU A 225 -28.95 -6.01 9.59
C LEU A 225 -29.83 -7.27 9.57
N GLU A 226 -31.13 -7.13 9.78
CA GLU A 226 -32.07 -8.25 9.76
C GLU A 226 -32.15 -8.96 8.40
N ARG A 227 -31.79 -8.26 7.32
CA ARG A 227 -31.80 -8.79 5.94
C ARG A 227 -30.70 -8.20 5.09
N TYR A 228 -30.35 -8.89 4.02
CA TYR A 228 -29.48 -8.36 2.98
C TYR A 228 -30.16 -7.18 2.27
N THR A 229 -29.42 -6.08 2.11
CA THR A 229 -29.95 -4.86 1.47
C THR A 229 -28.82 -4.03 0.85
N SER A 230 -29.17 -3.23 -0.15
CA SER A 230 -28.39 -2.11 -0.69
C SER A 230 -29.10 -0.76 -0.49
N SER A 231 -30.21 -0.75 0.29
CA SER A 231 -30.97 0.47 0.54
C SER A 231 -30.24 1.38 1.53
N SER A 232 -29.82 2.58 1.08
CA SER A 232 -29.20 3.59 1.93
C SER A 232 -30.08 3.97 3.12
N LYS A 233 -31.40 4.07 2.92
CA LYS A 233 -32.35 4.38 3.99
C LYS A 233 -32.35 3.34 5.11
N LEU A 234 -32.29 2.05 4.78
CA LEU A 234 -32.23 0.97 5.78
C LEU A 234 -30.89 0.96 6.48
N ILE A 235 -29.80 1.08 5.72
CA ILE A 235 -28.44 1.09 6.23
C ILE A 235 -28.22 2.26 7.19
N ILE A 236 -28.61 3.47 6.80
CA ILE A 236 -28.43 4.69 7.60
C ILE A 236 -29.29 4.68 8.87
N LYS A 237 -30.43 4.02 8.86
CA LYS A 237 -31.31 3.94 10.02
C LYS A 237 -30.67 3.14 11.17
N GLU A 238 -29.90 2.11 10.85
CA GLU A 238 -29.32 1.19 11.83
C GLU A 238 -27.92 1.63 12.34
N VAL A 239 -27.30 2.60 11.67
CA VAL A 239 -26.00 3.19 12.03
C VAL A 239 -26.18 4.53 12.73
#